data_9fb998a38b5045b2bd28412ac472d288
#
_entry.id   9fb998a38b5045b2bd28412ac472d288
#
_cell.length_a   1.000
_cell.length_b   1.000
_cell.length_c   1.000
_cell.angle_alpha   90.00
_cell.angle_beta   90.00
_cell.angle_gamma   90.00
#
_symmetry.space_group_name_H-M   'P 1'
#
loop_
_entity.id
_entity.type
_entity.pdbx_description
1 polymer ?
#
loop_
_entity_poly.entity_id
_entity_poly.type
_entity_poly.pdbx_seq_one_letter_code
_entity_poly.pdbx_strand_id
1 'polypeptide(L)'
;MTETTGVATAAERALRLVVEGMSFPAILTVPAGEVAGAVLLVPGSLFSDANGDYPAWKVRPHVYAHLARQLAAAGWASLRYAKPGPGTGTETLDADAAVAHHRFATRVTVARAALETMRRELADAGAAAPRAVVAGHSEGAVVAFLLAQDAPAVDGVVCLAGPSVGLIGIMREQVGDHLPPGASVDEARANFDAAMAHVHRGEAIPRELIGLPGTMMLGNVDLAGWAYIRQVDAVDPAAEAAHVPQPMLIVQGGRDSSVREHHAHRIAAARGEGSTEVAFFPELQHFFKPLPPGTPPMQAFGLEGETDPRVVDAIARWGRAIAPR
;
A
#
# COMPACT_ATOMS: atom_id res chain seq x y z
N MET A 1 -27.70 -12.31 -39.31
CA MET A 1 -27.54 -11.16 -38.40
C MET A 1 -26.88 -11.70 -37.14
N THR A 2 -25.56 -11.58 -37.05
CA THR A 2 -24.79 -11.96 -35.87
C THR A 2 -24.83 -10.75 -34.91
N GLU A 3 -25.63 -10.86 -33.84
CA GLU A 3 -25.55 -9.92 -32.71
C GLU A 3 -24.15 -10.01 -32.11
N THR A 4 -23.37 -8.98 -32.34
CA THR A 4 -22.13 -8.75 -31.57
C THR A 4 -22.58 -8.35 -30.17
N THR A 5 -22.64 -9.31 -29.26
CA THR A 5 -22.76 -9.05 -27.82
C THR A 5 -21.54 -8.23 -27.41
N GLY A 6 -21.72 -6.91 -27.34
CA GLY A 6 -20.71 -6.01 -26.79
C GLY A 6 -20.42 -6.47 -25.36
N VAL A 7 -19.19 -6.86 -25.09
CA VAL A 7 -18.73 -7.13 -23.72
C VAL A 7 -18.91 -5.82 -22.95
N ALA A 8 -19.83 -5.82 -21.98
CA ALA A 8 -20.03 -4.67 -21.13
C ALA A 8 -18.71 -4.35 -20.41
N THR A 9 -18.20 -3.13 -20.58
CA THR A 9 -16.93 -2.68 -19.99
C THR A 9 -17.17 -2.15 -18.58
N ALA A 10 -16.21 -2.37 -17.70
CA ALA A 10 -16.22 -1.77 -16.36
C ALA A 10 -16.28 -0.24 -16.45
N ALA A 11 -17.04 0.40 -15.56
CA ALA A 11 -17.17 1.85 -15.49
C ALA A 11 -16.21 2.43 -14.44
N GLU A 12 -15.45 3.46 -14.81
CA GLU A 12 -14.66 4.25 -13.88
C GLU A 12 -15.34 5.59 -13.63
N ARG A 13 -15.40 5.99 -12.36
CA ARG A 13 -15.94 7.27 -11.93
C ARG A 13 -14.90 7.99 -11.07
N ALA A 14 -14.48 9.17 -11.51
CA ALA A 14 -13.62 10.05 -10.74
C ALA A 14 -14.42 10.67 -9.59
N LEU A 15 -13.83 10.64 -8.40
CA LEU A 15 -14.38 11.17 -7.15
C LEU A 15 -13.35 12.08 -6.46
N ARG A 16 -13.82 12.82 -5.48
CA ARG A 16 -13.00 13.58 -4.54
C ARG A 16 -13.36 13.18 -3.12
N LEU A 17 -12.37 12.78 -2.33
CA LEU A 17 -12.51 12.60 -0.89
C LEU A 17 -12.08 13.91 -0.22
N VAL A 18 -12.95 14.49 0.58
CA VAL A 18 -12.60 15.66 1.39
C VAL A 18 -12.50 15.22 2.84
N VAL A 19 -11.30 15.31 3.39
CA VAL A 19 -10.98 14.85 4.74
C VAL A 19 -10.07 15.86 5.42
N GLU A 20 -10.48 16.34 6.58
CA GLU A 20 -9.70 17.27 7.41
C GLU A 20 -9.05 18.41 6.60
N GLY A 21 -9.84 19.11 5.78
CA GLY A 21 -9.40 20.27 5.00
C GLY A 21 -8.49 19.97 3.81
N MET A 22 -8.36 18.71 3.40
CA MET A 22 -7.70 18.30 2.15
C MET A 22 -8.63 17.54 1.23
N SER A 23 -8.40 17.68 -0.08
CA SER A 23 -9.13 17.00 -1.15
C SER A 23 -8.21 16.02 -1.87
N PHE A 24 -8.64 14.76 -1.96
CA PHE A 24 -7.89 13.66 -2.57
C PHE A 24 -8.60 13.16 -3.82
N PRO A 25 -7.93 13.07 -4.98
CA PRO A 25 -8.45 12.32 -6.10
C PRO A 25 -8.70 10.86 -5.72
N ALA A 26 -9.86 10.35 -6.09
CA ALA A 26 -10.20 8.95 -5.96
C ALA A 26 -10.89 8.45 -7.22
N ILE A 27 -10.83 7.16 -7.49
CA ILE A 27 -11.47 6.53 -8.64
C ILE A 27 -12.21 5.30 -8.16
N LEU A 28 -13.52 5.29 -8.36
CA LEU A 28 -14.36 4.13 -8.18
C LEU A 28 -14.45 3.37 -9.51
N THR A 29 -14.09 2.10 -9.48
CA THR A 29 -14.24 1.18 -10.62
C THR A 29 -15.34 0.19 -10.28
N VAL A 30 -16.38 0.11 -11.14
CA VAL A 30 -17.52 -0.78 -10.96
C VAL A 30 -17.53 -1.79 -12.10
N PRO A 31 -17.63 -3.10 -11.82
CA PRO A 31 -17.72 -4.13 -12.87
C PRO A 31 -19.01 -3.98 -13.67
N ALA A 32 -19.02 -4.52 -14.86
CA ALA A 32 -20.23 -4.66 -15.63
C ALA A 32 -21.02 -5.87 -15.11
N GLY A 33 -22.21 -5.65 -14.58
CA GLY A 33 -23.10 -6.69 -14.04
C GLY A 33 -23.10 -6.77 -12.51
N GLU A 34 -23.35 -7.95 -11.98
CA GLU A 34 -23.46 -8.17 -10.53
C GLU A 34 -22.14 -7.93 -9.80
N VAL A 35 -22.20 -7.22 -8.67
CA VAL A 35 -21.04 -6.92 -7.83
C VAL A 35 -20.88 -8.00 -6.76
N ALA A 36 -19.86 -8.84 -6.90
CA ALA A 36 -19.55 -9.91 -5.95
C ALA A 36 -18.99 -9.41 -4.61
N GLY A 37 -18.41 -8.22 -4.61
CA GLY A 37 -17.85 -7.55 -3.44
C GLY A 37 -17.12 -6.26 -3.86
N ALA A 38 -16.57 -5.53 -2.89
CA ALA A 38 -15.84 -4.31 -3.12
C ALA A 38 -14.49 -4.32 -2.38
N VAL A 39 -13.45 -3.77 -3.01
CA VAL A 39 -12.10 -3.68 -2.47
C VAL A 39 -11.68 -2.21 -2.34
N LEU A 40 -11.39 -1.76 -1.13
CA LEU A 40 -10.67 -0.51 -0.93
C LEU A 40 -9.16 -0.76 -1.10
N LEU A 41 -8.53 -0.12 -2.08
CA LEU A 41 -7.09 -0.18 -2.31
C LEU A 41 -6.41 0.96 -1.53
N VAL A 42 -5.69 0.62 -0.47
CA VAL A 42 -4.98 1.57 0.39
C VAL A 42 -3.52 1.70 -0.07
N PRO A 43 -3.08 2.91 -0.46
CA PRO A 43 -1.76 3.11 -1.04
C PRO A 43 -0.62 2.94 -0.04
N GLY A 44 0.55 2.51 -0.55
CA GLY A 44 1.80 2.34 0.18
C GLY A 44 2.51 3.65 0.55
N SER A 45 3.77 3.54 0.92
CA SER A 45 4.65 4.69 1.22
C SER A 45 4.80 5.64 0.04
N LEU A 46 5.41 6.80 0.30
CA LEU A 46 5.68 7.85 -0.67
C LEU A 46 4.39 8.53 -1.18
N PHE A 47 4.52 9.38 -2.20
CA PHE A 47 3.44 10.22 -2.71
C PHE A 47 2.95 9.67 -4.06
N SER A 48 1.98 8.76 -4.01
CA SER A 48 1.38 8.19 -5.22
C SER A 48 0.07 8.88 -5.59
N ASP A 49 -0.21 8.94 -6.88
CA ASP A 49 -1.55 9.26 -7.37
C ASP A 49 -2.52 8.08 -7.17
N ALA A 50 -3.78 8.25 -7.57
CA ALA A 50 -4.79 7.20 -7.43
C ALA A 50 -4.51 5.95 -8.29
N ASN A 51 -3.68 6.03 -9.31
CA ASN A 51 -3.29 4.89 -10.14
C ASN A 51 -2.11 4.09 -9.56
N GLY A 52 -1.46 4.63 -8.53
CA GLY A 52 -0.26 4.06 -7.96
C GLY A 52 1.01 4.50 -8.67
N ASP A 53 0.96 5.65 -9.34
CA ASP A 53 2.10 6.28 -9.98
C ASP A 53 2.74 7.29 -9.03
N TYR A 54 4.03 7.54 -9.24
CA TYR A 54 4.84 8.48 -8.45
C TYR A 54 5.28 9.66 -9.32
N PRO A 55 4.42 10.69 -9.51
CA PRO A 55 4.67 11.78 -10.45
C PRO A 55 5.95 12.56 -10.16
N ALA A 56 6.29 12.77 -8.88
CA ALA A 56 7.50 13.48 -8.47
C ALA A 56 8.80 12.80 -8.96
N TRP A 57 8.78 11.49 -9.16
CA TRP A 57 9.93 10.70 -9.67
C TRP A 57 9.76 10.23 -11.11
N LYS A 58 8.65 10.58 -11.76
CA LYS A 58 8.30 10.14 -13.13
C LYS A 58 8.28 8.62 -13.28
N VAL A 59 7.94 7.90 -12.22
CA VAL A 59 7.81 6.44 -12.18
C VAL A 59 6.32 6.08 -12.24
N ARG A 60 5.95 5.16 -13.12
CA ARG A 60 4.56 4.82 -13.41
C ARG A 60 4.29 3.32 -13.34
N PRO A 61 4.22 2.75 -12.13
CA PRO A 61 3.92 1.32 -11.98
C PRO A 61 2.47 0.98 -12.31
N HIS A 62 1.55 1.93 -12.24
CA HIS A 62 0.09 1.75 -12.46
C HIS A 62 -0.53 0.65 -11.59
N VAL A 63 0.07 0.33 -10.45
CA VAL A 63 -0.28 -0.86 -9.66
C VAL A 63 -1.75 -0.90 -9.28
N TYR A 64 -2.30 0.23 -8.79
CA TYR A 64 -3.69 0.28 -8.34
C TYR A 64 -4.68 0.34 -9.51
N ALA A 65 -4.29 0.95 -10.65
CA ALA A 65 -5.08 0.93 -11.86
C ALA A 65 -5.18 -0.48 -12.46
N HIS A 66 -4.06 -1.23 -12.47
CA HIS A 66 -4.03 -2.63 -12.92
C HIS A 66 -4.89 -3.51 -12.02
N LEU A 67 -4.71 -3.43 -10.70
CA LEU A 67 -5.53 -4.18 -9.74
C LEU A 67 -7.03 -3.87 -9.90
N ALA A 68 -7.39 -2.58 -10.00
CA ALA A 68 -8.79 -2.17 -10.13
C ALA A 68 -9.45 -2.71 -11.40
N ARG A 69 -8.74 -2.65 -12.55
CA ARG A 69 -9.24 -3.18 -13.83
C ARG A 69 -9.42 -4.70 -13.75
N GLN A 70 -8.44 -5.41 -13.19
CA GLN A 70 -8.49 -6.86 -13.04
C GLN A 70 -9.57 -7.29 -12.04
N LEU A 71 -9.74 -6.57 -10.92
CA LEU A 71 -10.83 -6.78 -9.96
C LEU A 71 -12.20 -6.63 -10.65
N ALA A 72 -12.38 -5.58 -11.46
CA ALA A 72 -13.62 -5.39 -12.19
C ALA A 72 -13.89 -6.53 -13.20
N ALA A 73 -12.88 -7.04 -13.88
CA ALA A 73 -13.00 -8.23 -14.73
C ALA A 73 -13.39 -9.49 -13.94
N ALA A 74 -13.00 -9.57 -12.66
CA ALA A 74 -13.39 -10.64 -11.75
C ALA A 74 -14.75 -10.40 -11.04
N GLY A 75 -15.49 -9.34 -11.39
CA GLY A 75 -16.79 -8.99 -10.80
C GLY A 75 -16.72 -8.24 -9.46
N TRP A 76 -15.57 -7.65 -9.13
CA TRP A 76 -15.37 -6.89 -7.90
C TRP A 76 -15.28 -5.39 -8.18
N ALA A 77 -16.05 -4.58 -7.44
CA ALA A 77 -15.85 -3.15 -7.43
C ALA A 77 -14.57 -2.79 -6.67
N SER A 78 -13.99 -1.62 -6.95
CA SER A 78 -12.86 -1.12 -6.16
C SER A 78 -12.84 0.40 -6.09
N LEU A 79 -12.32 0.93 -4.98
CA LEU A 79 -11.98 2.34 -4.85
C LEU A 79 -10.50 2.46 -4.54
N ARG A 80 -9.81 3.33 -5.31
CA ARG A 80 -8.40 3.71 -5.12
C ARG A 80 -8.29 5.21 -4.99
N TYR A 81 -7.32 5.71 -4.23
CA TYR A 81 -7.17 7.14 -3.96
C TYR A 81 -5.71 7.58 -3.87
N ALA A 82 -5.47 8.87 -4.09
CA ALA A 82 -4.14 9.46 -4.04
C ALA A 82 -3.66 9.73 -2.61
N LYS A 83 -2.34 9.75 -2.41
CA LYS A 83 -1.71 10.28 -1.18
C LYS A 83 -1.32 11.75 -1.39
N PRO A 84 -1.31 12.58 -0.31
CA PRO A 84 -0.90 13.98 -0.44
C PRO A 84 0.57 14.07 -0.86
N GLY A 85 0.84 14.90 -1.86
CA GLY A 85 2.19 15.13 -2.34
C GLY A 85 2.26 15.76 -3.73
N PRO A 86 3.46 16.15 -4.18
CA PRO A 86 3.65 16.81 -5.46
C PRO A 86 3.16 15.97 -6.64
N GLY A 87 2.31 16.57 -7.47
CA GLY A 87 1.82 15.96 -8.70
C GLY A 87 0.72 14.90 -8.54
N THR A 88 0.30 14.56 -7.31
CA THR A 88 -0.73 13.53 -7.05
C THR A 88 -2.16 14.03 -7.30
N GLY A 89 -2.36 15.32 -7.52
CA GLY A 89 -3.66 15.96 -7.69
C GLY A 89 -4.41 16.20 -6.37
N THR A 90 -3.76 16.00 -5.22
CA THR A 90 -4.31 16.40 -3.92
C THR A 90 -4.24 17.91 -3.76
N GLU A 91 -5.24 18.48 -3.08
CA GLU A 91 -5.37 19.91 -2.86
C GLU A 91 -5.55 20.22 -1.38
N THR A 92 -4.84 21.23 -0.89
CA THR A 92 -5.04 21.77 0.46
C THR A 92 -6.15 22.81 0.42
N LEU A 93 -7.24 22.55 1.12
CA LEU A 93 -8.41 23.44 1.17
C LEU A 93 -8.32 24.39 2.39
N ASP A 94 -7.54 23.99 3.40
CA ASP A 94 -7.28 24.75 4.61
C ASP A 94 -5.77 24.71 4.91
N ALA A 95 -5.17 25.86 5.23
CA ALA A 95 -3.74 25.98 5.48
C ALA A 95 -3.27 25.10 6.66
N ASP A 96 -4.10 24.93 7.69
CA ASP A 96 -3.77 24.09 8.86
C ASP A 96 -3.88 22.59 8.55
N ALA A 97 -4.63 22.22 7.52
CA ALA A 97 -4.82 20.83 7.11
C ALA A 97 -3.52 20.16 6.65
N ALA A 98 -2.61 20.91 6.01
CA ALA A 98 -1.33 20.38 5.57
C ALA A 98 -0.52 19.79 6.74
N VAL A 99 -0.55 20.45 7.92
CA VAL A 99 0.13 19.98 9.13
C VAL A 99 -0.52 18.71 9.68
N ALA A 100 -1.86 18.62 9.69
CA ALA A 100 -2.58 17.45 10.14
C ALA A 100 -2.25 16.21 9.27
N HIS A 101 -2.11 16.40 7.97
CA HIS A 101 -1.81 15.34 7.01
C HIS A 101 -0.35 14.86 7.02
N HIS A 102 0.54 15.49 7.78
CA HIS A 102 1.86 14.96 8.13
C HIS A 102 1.82 13.97 9.31
N ARG A 103 0.63 13.57 9.76
CA ARG A 103 0.47 12.56 10.82
C ARG A 103 0.09 11.21 10.21
N PHE A 104 0.70 10.15 10.72
CA PHE A 104 0.38 8.79 10.24
C PHE A 104 -1.08 8.41 10.55
N ALA A 105 -1.61 8.79 11.71
CA ALA A 105 -3.01 8.54 12.08
C ALA A 105 -4.01 9.07 11.04
N THR A 106 -3.70 10.18 10.38
CA THR A 106 -4.56 10.73 9.32
C THR A 106 -4.68 9.80 8.11
N ARG A 107 -3.71 8.91 7.87
CA ARG A 107 -3.82 7.87 6.83
C ARG A 107 -4.99 6.94 7.09
N VAL A 108 -5.19 6.57 8.36
CA VAL A 108 -6.32 5.72 8.79
C VAL A 108 -7.64 6.49 8.64
N THR A 109 -7.68 7.79 9.00
CA THR A 109 -8.87 8.65 8.82
C THR A 109 -9.26 8.75 7.33
N VAL A 110 -8.29 8.98 6.44
CA VAL A 110 -8.55 9.04 4.99
C VAL A 110 -9.02 7.68 4.46
N ALA A 111 -8.41 6.57 4.88
CA ALA A 111 -8.84 5.23 4.48
C ALA A 111 -10.27 4.91 4.95
N ARG A 112 -10.65 5.34 6.16
CA ARG A 112 -12.02 5.22 6.68
C ARG A 112 -13.02 6.00 5.83
N ALA A 113 -12.73 7.27 5.53
CA ALA A 113 -13.57 8.09 4.66
C ALA A 113 -13.68 7.52 3.23
N ALA A 114 -12.60 6.93 2.72
CA ALA A 114 -12.60 6.24 1.44
C ALA A 114 -13.50 5.00 1.45
N LEU A 115 -13.44 4.19 2.50
CA LEU A 115 -14.31 3.01 2.70
C LEU A 115 -15.79 3.40 2.74
N GLU A 116 -16.12 4.42 3.53
CA GLU A 116 -17.47 4.94 3.66
C GLU A 116 -17.99 5.49 2.32
N THR A 117 -17.14 6.25 1.61
CA THR A 117 -17.45 6.77 0.28
C THR A 117 -17.69 5.63 -0.71
N MET A 118 -16.82 4.63 -0.76
CA MET A 118 -16.99 3.46 -1.63
C MET A 118 -18.35 2.79 -1.41
N ARG A 119 -18.71 2.53 -0.16
CA ARG A 119 -19.97 1.89 0.19
C ARG A 119 -21.17 2.72 -0.20
N ARG A 120 -21.17 4.02 0.10
CA ARG A 120 -22.25 4.95 -0.25
C ARG A 120 -22.44 5.03 -1.77
N GLU A 121 -21.36 5.26 -2.51
CA GLU A 121 -21.40 5.40 -3.97
C GLU A 121 -21.87 4.13 -4.70
N LEU A 122 -21.54 2.95 -4.15
CA LEU A 122 -22.06 1.67 -4.67
C LEU A 122 -23.55 1.49 -4.33
N ALA A 123 -23.98 1.84 -3.12
CA ALA A 123 -25.37 1.78 -2.73
C ALA A 123 -26.25 2.73 -3.57
N ASP A 124 -25.79 3.97 -3.78
CA ASP A 124 -26.48 4.98 -4.60
C ASP A 124 -26.59 4.55 -6.07
N ALA A 125 -25.63 3.77 -6.56
CA ALA A 125 -25.67 3.17 -7.89
C ALA A 125 -26.52 1.89 -7.98
N GLY A 126 -27.18 1.46 -6.89
CA GLY A 126 -27.92 0.20 -6.83
C GLY A 126 -27.03 -1.05 -6.90
N ALA A 127 -25.74 -0.91 -6.69
CA ALA A 127 -24.72 -1.96 -6.76
C ALA A 127 -24.17 -2.29 -5.36
N ALA A 128 -25.04 -2.43 -4.36
CA ALA A 128 -24.63 -2.74 -2.99
C ALA A 128 -23.77 -4.00 -2.97
N ALA A 129 -22.51 -3.84 -2.57
CA ALA A 129 -21.57 -4.94 -2.48
C ALA A 129 -21.87 -5.79 -1.24
N PRO A 130 -22.02 -7.12 -1.38
CA PRO A 130 -22.28 -7.99 -0.25
C PRO A 130 -21.10 -8.14 0.71
N ARG A 131 -19.89 -7.78 0.25
CA ARG A 131 -18.63 -7.86 1.01
C ARG A 131 -17.79 -6.62 0.78
N ALA A 132 -17.17 -6.12 1.86
CA ALA A 132 -16.20 -5.04 1.80
C ALA A 132 -14.83 -5.53 2.31
N VAL A 133 -13.83 -5.52 1.43
CA VAL A 133 -12.45 -5.92 1.72
C VAL A 133 -11.55 -4.69 1.69
N VAL A 134 -10.62 -4.59 2.63
CA VAL A 134 -9.57 -3.56 2.61
C VAL A 134 -8.25 -4.21 2.21
N ALA A 135 -7.70 -3.77 1.08
CA ALA A 135 -6.43 -4.25 0.55
C ALA A 135 -5.36 -3.16 0.70
N GLY A 136 -4.45 -3.34 1.63
CA GLY A 136 -3.36 -2.40 1.89
C GLY A 136 -2.06 -2.87 1.25
N HIS A 137 -1.40 -1.98 0.49
CA HIS A 137 -0.13 -2.25 -0.17
C HIS A 137 1.02 -1.63 0.62
N SER A 138 2.07 -2.43 0.94
CA SER A 138 3.26 -1.93 1.64
C SER A 138 2.88 -1.25 2.97
N GLU A 139 3.26 0.01 3.23
CA GLU A 139 2.79 0.81 4.38
C GLU A 139 1.26 0.81 4.51
N GLY A 140 0.54 0.78 3.37
CA GLY A 140 -0.91 0.71 3.35
C GLY A 140 -1.48 -0.54 4.01
N ALA A 141 -0.71 -1.62 4.14
CA ALA A 141 -1.13 -2.80 4.90
C ALA A 141 -1.26 -2.47 6.40
N VAL A 142 -0.34 -1.67 6.94
CA VAL A 142 -0.41 -1.21 8.34
C VAL A 142 -1.65 -0.34 8.55
N VAL A 143 -1.94 0.56 7.60
CA VAL A 143 -3.18 1.37 7.62
C VAL A 143 -4.42 0.48 7.56
N ALA A 144 -4.41 -0.57 6.73
CA ALA A 144 -5.51 -1.52 6.62
C ALA A 144 -5.73 -2.31 7.92
N PHE A 145 -4.65 -2.70 8.61
CA PHE A 145 -4.74 -3.38 9.92
C PHE A 145 -5.40 -2.48 10.96
N LEU A 146 -4.92 -1.24 11.10
CA LEU A 146 -5.48 -0.27 12.04
C LEU A 146 -6.94 0.10 11.71
N LEU A 147 -7.26 0.27 10.43
CA LEU A 147 -8.63 0.54 10.00
C LEU A 147 -9.58 -0.62 10.37
N ALA A 148 -9.16 -1.85 10.10
CA ALA A 148 -10.00 -3.03 10.26
C ALA A 148 -10.35 -3.33 11.73
N GLN A 149 -9.47 -2.99 12.67
CA GLN A 149 -9.71 -3.19 14.11
C GLN A 149 -10.97 -2.46 14.59
N ASP A 150 -11.23 -1.25 14.05
CA ASP A 150 -12.34 -0.38 14.46
C ASP A 150 -13.42 -0.22 13.38
N ALA A 151 -13.40 -1.03 12.33
CA ALA A 151 -14.35 -0.95 11.23
C ALA A 151 -15.15 -2.26 11.07
N PRO A 152 -16.28 -2.43 11.78
CA PRO A 152 -17.10 -3.64 11.67
C PRO A 152 -17.67 -3.86 10.27
N ALA A 153 -17.65 -2.83 9.43
CA ALA A 153 -18.07 -2.90 8.03
C ALA A 153 -17.02 -3.55 7.10
N VAL A 154 -15.86 -3.94 7.62
CA VAL A 154 -14.81 -4.67 6.87
C VAL A 154 -14.98 -6.16 7.10
N ASP A 155 -15.21 -6.91 6.02
CA ASP A 155 -15.39 -8.36 6.07
C ASP A 155 -14.05 -9.11 6.01
N GLY A 156 -13.02 -8.53 5.42
CA GLY A 156 -11.69 -9.13 5.31
C GLY A 156 -10.59 -8.13 4.98
N VAL A 157 -9.34 -8.51 5.24
CA VAL A 157 -8.16 -7.70 4.99
C VAL A 157 -7.22 -8.43 4.02
N VAL A 158 -6.72 -7.73 3.01
CA VAL A 158 -5.66 -8.21 2.12
C VAL A 158 -4.38 -7.42 2.42
N CYS A 159 -3.35 -8.11 2.88
CA CYS A 159 -2.01 -7.59 3.10
C CYS A 159 -1.19 -7.78 1.81
N LEU A 160 -1.05 -6.72 1.01
CA LEU A 160 -0.29 -6.72 -0.24
C LEU A 160 1.16 -6.29 0.04
N ALA A 161 2.10 -7.23 0.08
CA ALA A 161 3.52 -6.96 0.36
C ALA A 161 3.73 -6.07 1.61
N GLY A 162 3.02 -6.39 2.70
CA GLY A 162 3.03 -5.59 3.93
C GLY A 162 4.25 -5.89 4.82
N PRO A 163 4.80 -4.86 5.51
CA PRO A 163 5.91 -5.03 6.43
C PRO A 163 5.46 -5.68 7.75
N SER A 164 6.38 -6.39 8.41
CA SER A 164 6.19 -6.94 9.78
C SER A 164 6.99 -6.20 10.85
N VAL A 165 7.70 -5.15 10.46
CA VAL A 165 8.50 -4.29 11.34
C VAL A 165 8.24 -2.82 10.99
N GLY A 166 8.60 -1.90 11.88
CA GLY A 166 8.49 -0.46 11.65
C GLY A 166 9.25 0.01 10.41
N LEU A 167 8.95 1.22 9.97
CA LEU A 167 9.47 1.75 8.70
C LEU A 167 11.01 1.88 8.69
N ILE A 168 11.62 2.29 9.82
CA ILE A 168 13.09 2.37 9.95
C ILE A 168 13.70 0.96 9.84
N GLY A 169 13.04 -0.06 10.38
CA GLY A 169 13.45 -1.46 10.22
C GLY A 169 13.48 -1.89 8.75
N ILE A 170 12.44 -1.55 7.99
CA ILE A 170 12.39 -1.78 6.53
C ILE A 170 13.52 -1.04 5.81
N MET A 171 13.72 0.24 6.11
CA MET A 171 14.81 1.03 5.51
C MET A 171 16.18 0.41 5.81
N ARG A 172 16.39 -0.08 7.03
CA ARG A 172 17.63 -0.76 7.44
C ARG A 172 17.88 -2.04 6.64
N GLU A 173 16.84 -2.83 6.37
CA GLU A 173 16.97 -4.04 5.55
C GLU A 173 17.36 -3.73 4.10
N GLN A 174 16.92 -2.60 3.57
CA GLN A 174 17.21 -2.14 2.21
C GLN A 174 18.60 -1.50 2.05
N VAL A 175 19.31 -1.19 3.15
CA VAL A 175 20.64 -0.52 3.09
C VAL A 175 21.61 -1.23 2.13
N GLY A 176 21.61 -2.58 2.15
CA GLY A 176 22.51 -3.38 1.30
C GLY A 176 22.19 -3.29 -0.20
N ASP A 177 20.95 -2.99 -0.57
CA ASP A 177 20.47 -3.01 -1.95
C ASP A 177 20.95 -1.80 -2.78
N HIS A 178 21.43 -0.76 -2.09
CA HIS A 178 21.82 0.52 -2.69
C HIS A 178 23.33 0.82 -2.57
N LEU A 179 24.12 -0.17 -2.15
CA LEU A 179 25.54 0.01 -1.97
C LEU A 179 26.31 -0.19 -3.29
N PRO A 180 27.40 0.58 -3.51
CA PRO A 180 28.28 0.32 -4.62
C PRO A 180 29.02 -1.03 -4.45
N PRO A 181 29.46 -1.66 -5.55
CA PRO A 181 30.20 -2.91 -5.47
C PRO A 181 31.41 -2.81 -4.55
N GLY A 182 31.57 -3.78 -3.65
CA GLY A 182 32.70 -3.84 -2.70
C GLY A 182 32.52 -3.05 -1.40
N ALA A 183 31.43 -2.29 -1.24
CA ALA A 183 31.13 -1.63 0.02
C ALA A 183 30.68 -2.66 1.11
N SER A 184 31.09 -2.39 2.34
CA SER A 184 30.69 -3.22 3.49
C SER A 184 29.25 -2.95 3.88
N VAL A 185 28.42 -3.98 3.86
CA VAL A 185 27.01 -3.92 4.32
C VAL A 185 26.94 -3.64 5.82
N ASP A 186 27.86 -4.21 6.61
CA ASP A 186 27.87 -4.03 8.06
C ASP A 186 28.26 -2.59 8.44
N GLU A 187 29.25 -2.01 7.74
CA GLU A 187 29.60 -0.60 7.92
C GLU A 187 28.44 0.32 7.53
N ALA A 188 27.82 0.05 6.39
CA ALA A 188 26.67 0.84 5.94
C ALA A 188 25.48 0.77 6.90
N ARG A 189 25.21 -0.39 7.49
CA ARG A 189 24.18 -0.55 8.53
C ARG A 189 24.55 0.17 9.81
N ALA A 190 25.83 0.14 10.22
CA ALA A 190 26.28 0.88 11.40
C ALA A 190 26.12 2.39 11.21
N ASN A 191 26.46 2.92 10.04
CA ASN A 191 26.26 4.32 9.72
C ASN A 191 24.76 4.69 9.71
N PHE A 192 23.92 3.84 9.13
CA PHE A 192 22.47 4.01 9.15
C PHE A 192 21.92 4.01 10.59
N ASP A 193 22.31 3.07 11.42
CA ASP A 193 21.89 2.95 12.81
C ASP A 193 22.31 4.20 13.62
N ALA A 194 23.54 4.70 13.40
CA ALA A 194 24.01 5.94 14.02
C ALA A 194 23.15 7.14 13.61
N ALA A 195 22.78 7.27 12.32
CA ALA A 195 21.88 8.32 11.85
C ALA A 195 20.47 8.19 12.46
N MET A 196 19.93 6.98 12.51
CA MET A 196 18.60 6.72 13.08
C MET A 196 18.52 6.99 14.58
N ALA A 197 19.63 6.84 15.31
CA ALA A 197 19.69 7.23 16.73
C ALA A 197 19.36 8.71 16.94
N HIS A 198 19.79 9.60 16.03
CA HIS A 198 19.40 11.03 16.05
C HIS A 198 17.93 11.21 15.70
N VAL A 199 17.45 10.53 14.67
CA VAL A 199 16.04 10.58 14.26
C VAL A 199 15.11 10.17 15.39
N HIS A 200 15.41 9.09 16.11
CA HIS A 200 14.61 8.63 17.26
C HIS A 200 14.54 9.66 18.40
N ARG A 201 15.62 10.41 18.62
CA ARG A 201 15.61 11.54 19.60
C ARG A 201 14.91 12.81 19.11
N GLY A 202 14.44 12.83 17.85
CA GLY A 202 13.86 14.01 17.24
C GLY A 202 14.88 15.07 16.80
N GLU A 203 16.14 14.68 16.69
CA GLU A 203 17.26 15.53 16.30
C GLU A 203 17.50 15.46 14.77
N ALA A 204 18.12 16.50 14.22
CA ALA A 204 18.63 16.46 12.87
C ALA A 204 19.81 15.47 12.77
N ILE A 205 19.92 14.78 11.65
CA ILE A 205 21.08 13.92 11.38
C ILE A 205 22.30 14.81 11.19
N PRO A 206 23.40 14.58 11.93
CA PRO A 206 24.64 15.31 11.77
C PRO A 206 25.17 15.22 10.32
N ARG A 207 25.75 16.33 9.83
CA ARG A 207 26.22 16.39 8.44
C ARG A 207 27.31 15.37 8.12
N GLU A 208 28.15 15.05 9.10
CA GLU A 208 29.20 14.04 9.00
C GLU A 208 28.68 12.61 8.80
N LEU A 209 27.43 12.34 9.16
CA LEU A 209 26.78 11.06 8.90
C LEU A 209 26.08 11.02 7.53
N ILE A 210 25.80 12.18 6.93
CA ILE A 210 25.13 12.23 5.63
C ILE A 210 26.15 12.01 4.51
N GLY A 211 25.84 11.09 3.58
CA GLY A 211 26.71 10.77 2.45
C GLY A 211 27.67 9.61 2.69
N LEU A 212 27.69 9.04 3.91
CA LEU A 212 28.39 7.80 4.18
C LEU A 212 27.66 6.60 3.51
N PRO A 213 28.32 5.47 3.29
CA PRO A 213 27.63 4.25 2.88
C PRO A 213 26.45 3.96 3.81
N GLY A 214 25.25 3.72 3.22
CA GLY A 214 24.04 3.47 3.95
C GLY A 214 23.20 4.71 4.32
N THR A 215 23.74 5.94 4.19
CA THR A 215 23.02 7.17 4.57
C THR A 215 22.81 8.17 3.43
N MET A 216 23.27 7.85 2.22
CA MET A 216 23.24 8.77 1.06
C MET A 216 21.85 9.36 0.77
N MET A 217 20.78 8.57 0.94
CA MET A 217 19.42 9.01 0.65
C MET A 217 18.77 9.80 1.80
N LEU A 218 19.36 9.77 2.99
CA LEU A 218 18.74 10.35 4.20
C LEU A 218 18.76 11.87 4.21
N GLY A 219 19.72 12.49 3.53
CA GLY A 219 19.84 13.96 3.44
C GLY A 219 18.71 14.66 2.69
N ASN A 220 17.86 13.91 1.97
CA ASN A 220 16.72 14.44 1.24
C ASN A 220 15.42 14.49 2.08
N VAL A 221 15.45 14.00 3.32
CA VAL A 221 14.28 13.98 4.21
C VAL A 221 14.39 15.16 5.17
N ASP A 222 13.41 16.04 5.15
CA ASP A 222 13.31 17.16 6.08
C ASP A 222 12.82 16.73 7.48
N LEU A 223 12.80 17.67 8.43
CA LEU A 223 12.37 17.38 9.82
C LEU A 223 10.91 16.90 9.89
N ALA A 224 10.03 17.40 9.02
CA ALA A 224 8.63 16.97 8.99
C ALA A 224 8.51 15.54 8.46
N GLY A 225 9.28 15.18 7.43
CA GLY A 225 9.38 13.82 6.92
C GLY A 225 9.92 12.86 7.99
N TRP A 226 10.96 13.24 8.72
CA TRP A 226 11.47 12.44 9.85
C TRP A 226 10.45 12.29 10.98
N ALA A 227 9.68 13.35 11.29
CA ALA A 227 8.59 13.27 12.26
C ALA A 227 7.50 12.29 11.82
N TYR A 228 7.16 12.23 10.53
CA TYR A 228 6.25 11.23 9.96
C TYR A 228 6.83 9.82 10.05
N ILE A 229 8.08 9.63 9.62
CA ILE A 229 8.77 8.33 9.65
C ILE A 229 8.78 7.75 11.06
N ARG A 230 9.08 8.57 12.10
CA ARG A 230 9.01 8.12 13.50
C ARG A 230 7.63 7.65 13.92
N GLN A 231 6.56 8.29 13.45
CA GLN A 231 5.19 7.88 13.78
C GLN A 231 4.86 6.53 13.15
N VAL A 232 5.27 6.29 11.90
CA VAL A 232 5.09 4.99 11.24
C VAL A 232 5.93 3.91 11.91
N ASP A 233 7.18 4.24 12.27
CA ASP A 233 8.11 3.31 12.91
C ASP A 233 7.69 2.90 14.33
N ALA A 234 6.96 3.77 15.02
CA ALA A 234 6.41 3.48 16.35
C ALA A 234 5.28 2.43 16.35
N VAL A 235 4.74 2.10 15.18
CA VAL A 235 3.74 1.04 15.03
C VAL A 235 4.45 -0.29 14.81
N ASP A 236 4.07 -1.31 15.54
CA ASP A 236 4.51 -2.70 15.31
C ASP A 236 3.51 -3.38 14.35
N PRO A 237 3.82 -3.52 13.05
CA PRO A 237 2.87 -4.06 12.10
C PRO A 237 2.47 -5.50 12.36
N ALA A 238 3.37 -6.32 12.92
CA ALA A 238 3.05 -7.71 13.24
C ALA A 238 2.07 -7.80 14.42
N ALA A 239 2.26 -6.97 15.45
CA ALA A 239 1.34 -6.87 16.57
C ALA A 239 -0.04 -6.33 16.10
N GLU A 240 -0.06 -5.29 15.26
CA GLU A 240 -1.31 -4.76 14.72
C GLU A 240 -2.05 -5.78 13.85
N ALA A 241 -1.34 -6.55 13.03
CA ALA A 241 -1.93 -7.64 12.26
C ALA A 241 -2.57 -8.71 13.16
N ALA A 242 -1.95 -9.04 14.30
CA ALA A 242 -2.50 -9.99 15.26
C ALA A 242 -3.81 -9.52 15.89
N HIS A 243 -4.01 -8.20 16.03
CA HIS A 243 -5.23 -7.61 16.57
C HIS A 243 -6.38 -7.51 15.55
N VAL A 244 -6.16 -7.77 14.26
CA VAL A 244 -7.20 -7.74 13.23
C VAL A 244 -8.14 -8.95 13.40
N PRO A 245 -9.44 -8.75 13.73
CA PRO A 245 -10.35 -9.86 13.98
C PRO A 245 -10.93 -10.49 12.70
N GLN A 246 -10.73 -9.86 11.54
CA GLN A 246 -11.22 -10.34 10.26
C GLN A 246 -10.29 -11.41 9.68
N PRO A 247 -10.79 -12.28 8.78
CA PRO A 247 -9.97 -13.10 7.91
C PRO A 247 -8.94 -12.25 7.15
N MET A 248 -7.74 -12.79 6.93
CA MET A 248 -6.68 -12.10 6.21
C MET A 248 -6.10 -12.96 5.09
N LEU A 249 -5.93 -12.34 3.92
CA LEU A 249 -5.10 -12.86 2.84
C LEU A 249 -3.79 -12.07 2.80
N ILE A 250 -2.67 -12.74 2.87
CA ILE A 250 -1.33 -12.16 2.67
C ILE A 250 -0.90 -12.49 1.24
N VAL A 251 -0.56 -11.47 0.46
CA VAL A 251 -0.05 -11.63 -0.91
C VAL A 251 1.39 -11.15 -0.95
N GLN A 252 2.31 -12.03 -1.35
CA GLN A 252 3.74 -11.71 -1.32
C GLN A 252 4.45 -12.16 -2.59
N GLY A 253 5.32 -11.29 -3.11
CA GLY A 253 6.25 -11.61 -4.18
C GLY A 253 7.60 -12.10 -3.65
N GLY A 254 8.16 -13.18 -4.23
CA GLY A 254 9.44 -13.73 -3.79
C GLY A 254 10.66 -12.91 -4.27
N ARG A 255 10.46 -12.00 -5.23
CA ARG A 255 11.50 -11.06 -5.72
C ARG A 255 11.26 -9.63 -5.26
N ASP A 256 10.48 -9.46 -4.21
CA ASP A 256 10.27 -8.18 -3.58
C ASP A 256 11.51 -7.79 -2.74
N SER A 257 12.25 -6.78 -3.21
CA SER A 257 13.39 -6.21 -2.49
C SER A 257 12.97 -5.11 -1.52
N SER A 258 11.77 -4.55 -1.67
CA SER A 258 11.26 -3.49 -0.79
C SER A 258 10.74 -4.06 0.53
N VAL A 259 9.94 -5.12 0.46
CA VAL A 259 9.43 -5.87 1.62
C VAL A 259 9.64 -7.35 1.34
N ARG A 260 10.65 -7.94 1.97
CA ARG A 260 11.07 -9.32 1.69
C ARG A 260 10.08 -10.36 2.20
N GLU A 261 10.09 -11.54 1.62
CA GLU A 261 9.14 -12.64 1.90
C GLU A 261 9.00 -13.01 3.39
N HIS A 262 10.06 -12.86 4.17
CA HIS A 262 10.03 -13.19 5.59
C HIS A 262 9.02 -12.34 6.39
N HIS A 263 8.65 -11.14 5.88
CA HIS A 263 7.61 -10.31 6.50
C HIS A 263 6.24 -10.99 6.42
N ALA A 264 5.89 -11.60 5.29
CA ALA A 264 4.65 -12.36 5.13
C ALA A 264 4.57 -13.52 6.15
N HIS A 265 5.68 -14.26 6.33
CA HIS A 265 5.76 -15.34 7.31
C HIS A 265 5.62 -14.85 8.76
N ARG A 266 6.24 -13.70 9.09
CA ARG A 266 6.13 -13.10 10.43
C ARG A 266 4.71 -12.62 10.73
N ILE A 267 4.03 -11.96 9.76
CA ILE A 267 2.64 -11.55 9.92
C ILE A 267 1.75 -12.77 10.10
N ALA A 268 1.90 -13.81 9.28
CA ALA A 268 1.11 -15.04 9.41
C ALA A 268 1.33 -15.70 10.78
N ALA A 269 2.59 -15.79 11.24
CA ALA A 269 2.92 -16.35 12.55
C ALA A 269 2.33 -15.52 13.71
N ALA A 270 2.37 -14.18 13.63
CA ALA A 270 1.80 -13.31 14.65
C ALA A 270 0.28 -13.47 14.79
N ARG A 271 -0.42 -13.80 13.70
CA ARG A 271 -1.87 -14.07 13.71
C ARG A 271 -2.24 -15.44 14.25
N GLY A 272 -1.28 -16.35 14.40
CA GLY A 272 -1.51 -17.69 14.94
C GLY A 272 -2.43 -18.55 14.06
N GLU A 273 -3.23 -19.40 14.69
CA GLU A 273 -4.18 -20.32 14.01
C GLU A 273 -5.45 -19.62 13.47
N GLY A 274 -5.46 -18.29 13.40
CA GLY A 274 -6.57 -17.50 12.85
C GLY A 274 -6.78 -17.77 11.34
N SER A 275 -7.89 -17.26 10.80
CA SER A 275 -8.22 -17.38 9.37
C SER A 275 -7.29 -16.50 8.52
N THR A 276 -6.07 -16.99 8.29
CA THR A 276 -5.02 -16.34 7.48
C THR A 276 -4.59 -17.27 6.35
N GLU A 277 -4.66 -16.78 5.13
CA GLU A 277 -4.13 -17.45 3.94
C GLU A 277 -2.93 -16.69 3.40
N VAL A 278 -1.96 -17.40 2.80
CA VAL A 278 -0.79 -16.80 2.14
C VAL A 278 -0.79 -17.19 0.67
N ALA A 279 -0.84 -16.20 -0.22
CA ALA A 279 -0.62 -16.35 -1.65
C ALA A 279 0.78 -15.86 -1.99
N PHE A 280 1.69 -16.78 -2.28
CA PHE A 280 3.09 -16.51 -2.58
C PHE A 280 3.38 -16.69 -4.07
N PHE A 281 4.05 -15.69 -4.67
CA PHE A 281 4.40 -15.65 -6.09
C PHE A 281 5.92 -15.46 -6.24
N PRO A 282 6.70 -16.54 -6.43
CA PRO A 282 8.16 -16.50 -6.34
C PRO A 282 8.85 -15.52 -7.30
N GLU A 283 8.23 -15.25 -8.47
CA GLU A 283 8.79 -14.42 -9.51
C GLU A 283 8.37 -12.94 -9.47
N LEU A 284 7.42 -12.56 -8.59
CA LEU A 284 6.88 -11.20 -8.57
C LEU A 284 7.69 -10.28 -7.65
N GLN A 285 7.79 -9.01 -8.06
CA GLN A 285 8.40 -7.92 -7.29
C GLN A 285 7.32 -7.12 -6.51
N HIS A 286 7.70 -6.00 -5.88
CA HIS A 286 6.87 -5.22 -4.97
C HIS A 286 5.52 -4.74 -5.53
N PHE A 287 5.46 -4.44 -6.84
CA PHE A 287 4.22 -4.06 -7.54
C PHE A 287 3.54 -5.25 -8.23
N PHE A 288 3.90 -6.46 -7.82
CA PHE A 288 3.35 -7.71 -8.33
C PHE A 288 3.53 -7.89 -9.85
N LYS A 289 4.63 -7.39 -10.40
CA LYS A 289 5.03 -7.65 -11.78
C LYS A 289 6.09 -8.73 -11.82
N PRO A 290 6.09 -9.61 -12.85
CA PRO A 290 7.17 -10.57 -13.03
C PRO A 290 8.52 -9.86 -13.18
N LEU A 291 9.49 -10.22 -12.33
CA LEU A 291 10.82 -9.64 -12.33
C LEU A 291 11.83 -10.66 -12.86
N PRO A 292 12.59 -10.36 -13.96
CA PRO A 292 13.66 -11.21 -14.41
C PRO A 292 14.72 -11.46 -13.33
N PRO A 293 15.31 -12.67 -13.25
CA PRO A 293 16.42 -12.92 -12.31
C PRO A 293 17.58 -11.94 -12.53
N GLY A 294 18.18 -11.46 -11.43
CA GLY A 294 19.34 -10.56 -11.48
C GLY A 294 19.00 -9.09 -11.80
N THR A 295 17.73 -8.72 -11.91
CA THR A 295 17.34 -7.30 -12.06
C THR A 295 17.72 -6.53 -10.80
N PRO A 296 18.51 -5.43 -10.92
CA PRO A 296 18.85 -4.60 -9.78
C PRO A 296 17.60 -3.97 -9.11
N PRO A 297 17.59 -3.80 -7.78
CA PRO A 297 16.43 -3.26 -7.03
C PRO A 297 15.92 -1.91 -7.57
N MET A 298 16.82 -1.00 -7.92
CA MET A 298 16.45 0.30 -8.49
C MET A 298 15.72 0.21 -9.83
N GLN A 299 16.05 -0.79 -10.67
CA GLN A 299 15.36 -1.02 -11.93
C GLN A 299 14.01 -1.70 -11.71
N ALA A 300 13.88 -2.53 -10.67
CA ALA A 300 12.62 -3.19 -10.31
C ALA A 300 11.51 -2.19 -10.00
N PHE A 301 11.82 -1.07 -9.36
CA PHE A 301 10.84 -0.03 -9.01
C PHE A 301 10.21 0.65 -10.25
N GLY A 302 11.00 0.86 -11.31
CA GLY A 302 10.56 1.48 -12.57
C GLY A 302 10.11 0.48 -13.65
N LEU A 303 9.98 -0.82 -13.33
CA LEU A 303 9.65 -1.85 -14.31
C LEU A 303 8.29 -1.61 -14.96
N GLU A 304 8.29 -1.55 -16.28
CA GLU A 304 7.06 -1.48 -17.08
C GLU A 304 6.32 -2.83 -17.08
N GLY A 305 5.12 -2.85 -17.63
CA GLY A 305 4.27 -4.04 -17.70
C GLY A 305 3.14 -4.01 -16.66
N GLU A 306 2.31 -5.05 -16.69
CA GLU A 306 1.13 -5.15 -15.85
C GLU A 306 1.39 -5.95 -14.56
N THR A 307 0.61 -5.65 -13.54
CA THR A 307 0.48 -6.51 -12.36
C THR A 307 -0.05 -7.88 -12.79
N ASP A 308 0.55 -8.93 -12.27
CA ASP A 308 0.17 -10.32 -12.62
C ASP A 308 -1.28 -10.59 -12.20
N PRO A 309 -2.14 -11.06 -13.12
CA PRO A 309 -3.55 -11.27 -12.83
C PRO A 309 -3.80 -12.34 -11.77
N ARG A 310 -2.88 -13.27 -11.54
CA ARG A 310 -2.99 -14.28 -10.48
C ARG A 310 -3.13 -13.68 -9.09
N VAL A 311 -2.64 -12.47 -8.90
CA VAL A 311 -2.82 -11.71 -7.64
C VAL A 311 -4.29 -11.41 -7.40
N VAL A 312 -4.97 -10.88 -8.42
CA VAL A 312 -6.41 -10.61 -8.33
C VAL A 312 -7.23 -11.88 -8.26
N ASP A 313 -6.84 -12.94 -9.00
CA ASP A 313 -7.51 -14.25 -8.91
C ASP A 313 -7.46 -14.79 -7.47
N ALA A 314 -6.34 -14.64 -6.78
CA ALA A 314 -6.22 -15.03 -5.38
C ALA A 314 -7.13 -14.19 -4.48
N ILE A 315 -7.14 -12.85 -4.64
CA ILE A 315 -8.00 -11.94 -3.87
C ILE A 315 -9.48 -12.26 -4.10
N ALA A 316 -9.90 -12.39 -5.36
CA ALA A 316 -11.30 -12.63 -5.71
C ALA A 316 -11.80 -14.00 -5.25
N ARG A 317 -10.98 -15.05 -5.37
CA ARG A 317 -11.30 -16.40 -4.89
C ARG A 317 -11.45 -16.40 -3.37
N TRP A 318 -10.45 -15.85 -2.65
CA TRP A 318 -10.47 -15.76 -1.19
C TRP A 318 -11.64 -14.90 -0.71
N GLY A 319 -11.86 -13.73 -1.33
CA GLY A 319 -12.94 -12.83 -0.96
C GLY A 319 -14.34 -13.43 -1.13
N ARG A 320 -14.54 -14.36 -2.08
CA ARG A 320 -15.80 -15.10 -2.21
C ARG A 320 -15.98 -16.17 -1.13
N ALA A 321 -14.89 -16.68 -0.57
CA ALA A 321 -14.91 -17.73 0.45
C ALA A 321 -15.17 -17.19 1.86
N ILE A 322 -14.83 -15.91 2.14
CA ILE A 322 -15.11 -15.30 3.45
C ILE A 322 -16.61 -15.01 3.63
N ALA A 323 -17.12 -15.18 4.83
CA ALA A 323 -18.51 -14.83 5.16
C ALA A 323 -18.65 -13.31 5.26
N PRO A 324 -19.75 -12.70 4.73
CA PRO A 324 -20.09 -11.31 5.03
C PRO A 324 -20.38 -11.14 6.53
N ARG A 325 -20.03 -9.99 7.08
CA ARG A 325 -20.34 -9.62 8.48
C ARG A 325 -21.58 -8.76 8.60
#